data_56e73c874b7a98fcd1dd9029b23bf6bd
#
_entry.id   56e73c874b7a98fcd1dd9029b23bf6bd
#
_cell.length_a   1.000
_cell.length_b   1.000
_cell.length_c   1.000
_cell.angle_alpha   90.00
_cell.angle_beta   90.00
_cell.angle_gamma   90.00
#
_symmetry.space_group_name_H-M   'P 1'
#
loop_
_entity.id
_entity.type
_entity.pdbx_description
1 polymer ?
#
loop_
_entity_poly.entity_id
_entity_poly.type
_entity_poly.pdbx_seq_one_letter_code
_entity_poly.pdbx_strand_id
1 'polypeptide(L)'
;MITSTVRLDRTIVIRARPATVFEFFTSTPDWAAWWGAGSTIDARPGGQLLIRHPNGVEVAGEVIDVRAPERIVFTYGYASGKPIPLGGSQVTIRLDGHPAGTLLQLTHEFSDAAQRDHHVQGWRFQLSLFANAVANKVNAAAAETVDRWFAAWSDPQATSREATLDAIGTKDIQVFDKFSCLAGEADVKAHFVAVHWFMPGLRLERRGDIRHCQAHVLADWVAIAKDGQERGRGTNLFVLDADGRIAEVTGFWA
;
A
#
# COMPACT_ATOMS: atom_id res chain seq x y z
N MET A 1 30.77 -9.71 -16.69
CA MET A 1 31.01 -8.68 -15.66
C MET A 1 30.54 -7.36 -16.24
N ILE A 2 29.53 -6.75 -15.64
CA ILE A 2 29.08 -5.41 -16.04
C ILE A 2 30.15 -4.44 -15.53
N THR A 3 30.98 -3.92 -16.41
CA THR A 3 31.91 -2.82 -16.13
C THR A 3 31.17 -1.49 -16.10
N SER A 4 30.04 -1.46 -15.44
CA SER A 4 29.20 -0.29 -15.42
C SER A 4 29.48 0.59 -14.23
N THR A 5 29.46 1.87 -14.50
CA THR A 5 29.61 2.93 -13.49
C THR A 5 28.42 3.87 -13.45
N VAL A 6 27.37 3.63 -14.26
CA VAL A 6 26.22 4.53 -14.35
C VAL A 6 25.02 3.91 -13.63
N ARG A 7 24.52 4.62 -12.61
CA ARG A 7 23.47 4.13 -11.72
C ARG A 7 22.23 5.01 -11.77
N LEU A 8 21.10 4.38 -11.59
CA LEU A 8 19.83 5.01 -11.27
C LEU A 8 19.39 4.49 -9.91
N ASP A 9 19.22 5.38 -8.95
CA ASP A 9 18.73 5.05 -7.61
C ASP A 9 17.33 5.62 -7.41
N ARG A 10 16.45 4.83 -6.78
CA ARG A 10 15.09 5.20 -6.38
C ARG A 10 14.79 4.67 -4.99
N THR A 11 14.05 5.48 -4.24
CA THR A 11 13.63 5.10 -2.90
C THR A 11 12.16 5.44 -2.75
N ILE A 12 11.38 4.50 -2.20
CA ILE A 12 9.97 4.70 -1.84
C ILE A 12 9.67 4.05 -0.49
N VAL A 13 8.69 4.60 0.22
CA VAL A 13 8.14 3.99 1.43
C VAL A 13 6.83 3.29 1.08
N ILE A 14 6.68 2.03 1.49
CA ILE A 14 5.52 1.20 1.24
C ILE A 14 4.89 0.84 2.59
N ARG A 15 3.58 1.07 2.73
CA ARG A 15 2.83 0.74 3.96
C ARG A 15 2.49 -0.75 3.99
N ALA A 16 3.53 -1.57 4.14
CA ALA A 16 3.47 -3.01 4.29
C ALA A 16 4.73 -3.50 4.99
N ARG A 17 4.68 -4.65 5.66
CA ARG A 17 5.86 -5.24 6.30
C ARG A 17 6.88 -5.72 5.26
N PRO A 18 8.20 -5.69 5.54
CA PRO A 18 9.23 -6.12 4.59
C PRO A 18 8.99 -7.53 4.04
N ALA A 19 8.53 -8.46 4.86
CA ALA A 19 8.23 -9.82 4.40
C ALA A 19 7.12 -9.84 3.32
N THR A 20 6.05 -9.09 3.52
CA THR A 20 4.95 -8.98 2.53
C THR A 20 5.40 -8.29 1.24
N VAL A 21 6.21 -7.22 1.36
CA VAL A 21 6.80 -6.54 0.19
C VAL A 21 7.71 -7.49 -0.59
N PHE A 22 8.48 -8.32 0.13
CA PHE A 22 9.41 -9.26 -0.48
C PHE A 22 8.72 -10.39 -1.28
N GLU A 23 7.52 -10.80 -0.89
CA GLU A 23 6.72 -11.77 -1.64
C GLU A 23 6.49 -11.35 -3.10
N PHE A 24 6.37 -10.06 -3.37
CA PHE A 24 6.20 -9.52 -4.73
C PHE A 24 7.44 -9.67 -5.63
N PHE A 25 8.56 -10.08 -5.07
CA PHE A 25 9.79 -10.42 -5.79
C PHE A 25 10.05 -11.93 -5.83
N THR A 26 9.22 -12.76 -5.18
CA THR A 26 9.46 -14.21 -5.08
C THR A 26 8.28 -15.07 -5.50
N SER A 27 7.10 -14.50 -5.55
CA SER A 27 5.84 -15.14 -5.99
C SER A 27 5.51 -14.71 -7.41
N THR A 28 5.37 -15.65 -8.33
CA THR A 28 5.00 -15.34 -9.73
C THR A 28 3.66 -14.59 -9.84
N PRO A 29 2.57 -14.94 -9.13
CA PRO A 29 1.34 -14.15 -9.16
C PRO A 29 1.54 -12.70 -8.69
N ASP A 30 2.28 -12.49 -7.61
CA ASP A 30 2.56 -11.16 -7.08
C ASP A 30 3.51 -10.37 -8.00
N TRP A 31 4.50 -11.03 -8.61
CA TRP A 31 5.37 -10.44 -9.63
C TRP A 31 4.56 -9.95 -10.83
N ALA A 32 3.64 -10.77 -11.34
CA ALA A 32 2.79 -10.41 -12.46
C ALA A 32 1.81 -9.27 -12.13
N ALA A 33 1.41 -9.12 -10.86
CA ALA A 33 0.46 -8.09 -10.45
C ALA A 33 0.92 -6.64 -10.70
N TRP A 34 2.23 -6.40 -10.78
CA TRP A 34 2.78 -5.07 -11.01
C TRP A 34 3.60 -4.93 -12.31
N TRP A 35 4.00 -6.02 -12.93
CA TRP A 35 4.66 -6.01 -14.23
C TRP A 35 3.69 -6.19 -15.41
N GLY A 36 2.78 -7.14 -15.27
CA GLY A 36 1.79 -7.49 -16.29
C GLY A 36 1.56 -8.98 -16.41
N ALA A 37 0.41 -9.34 -16.95
CA ALA A 37 -0.02 -10.73 -17.09
C ALA A 37 0.99 -11.55 -17.91
N GLY A 38 1.34 -12.73 -17.40
CA GLY A 38 2.34 -13.62 -18.03
C GLY A 38 3.79 -13.33 -17.62
N SER A 39 4.04 -12.33 -16.76
CA SER A 39 5.35 -12.17 -16.12
C SER A 39 5.58 -13.29 -15.10
N THR A 40 6.81 -13.82 -15.06
CA THR A 40 7.20 -14.94 -14.18
C THR A 40 8.53 -14.67 -13.49
N ILE A 41 8.75 -15.29 -12.35
CA ILE A 41 10.04 -15.28 -11.65
C ILE A 41 10.31 -16.62 -10.98
N ASP A 42 11.51 -17.16 -11.13
CA ASP A 42 12.09 -18.22 -10.31
C ASP A 42 13.11 -17.58 -9.37
N ALA A 43 12.66 -17.26 -8.14
CA ALA A 43 13.41 -16.44 -7.19
C ALA A 43 14.49 -17.23 -6.44
N ARG A 44 15.39 -17.88 -7.17
CA ARG A 44 16.60 -18.54 -6.64
C ARG A 44 17.82 -18.15 -7.48
N PRO A 45 19.01 -18.14 -6.95
CA PRO A 45 20.21 -17.89 -7.75
C PRO A 45 20.28 -18.80 -8.98
N GLY A 46 20.45 -18.22 -10.18
CA GLY A 46 20.39 -18.90 -11.47
C GLY A 46 18.96 -19.06 -12.04
N GLY A 47 17.93 -18.74 -11.26
CA GLY A 47 16.53 -18.77 -11.73
C GLY A 47 16.24 -17.68 -12.75
N GLN A 48 15.32 -17.96 -13.67
CA GLN A 48 14.97 -17.04 -14.77
C GLN A 48 13.79 -16.16 -14.39
N LEU A 49 13.79 -14.93 -14.87
CA LEU A 49 12.64 -14.05 -14.79
C LEU A 49 12.23 -13.55 -16.19
N LEU A 50 10.92 -13.34 -16.33
CA LEU A 50 10.31 -12.72 -17.49
C LEU A 50 9.38 -11.60 -17.02
N ILE A 51 9.49 -10.45 -17.67
CA ILE A 51 8.60 -9.31 -17.51
C ILE A 51 7.88 -9.09 -18.85
N ARG A 52 6.55 -9.13 -18.82
CA ARG A 52 5.70 -8.80 -19.96
C ARG A 52 4.95 -7.51 -19.69
N HIS A 53 5.37 -6.46 -20.38
CA HIS A 53 4.65 -5.20 -20.28
C HIS A 53 3.34 -5.24 -21.09
N PRO A 54 2.29 -4.51 -20.67
CA PRO A 54 0.99 -4.48 -21.37
C PRO A 54 1.08 -4.04 -22.84
N ASN A 55 2.13 -3.29 -23.21
CA ASN A 55 2.39 -2.84 -24.59
C ASN A 55 3.13 -3.89 -25.44
N GLY A 56 3.32 -5.11 -24.95
CA GLY A 56 3.98 -6.20 -25.65
C GLY A 56 5.51 -6.21 -25.56
N VAL A 57 6.12 -5.28 -24.85
CA VAL A 57 7.57 -5.29 -24.61
C VAL A 57 7.89 -6.40 -23.60
N GLU A 58 8.89 -7.22 -23.93
CA GLU A 58 9.38 -8.29 -23.05
C GLU A 58 10.81 -7.99 -22.57
N VAL A 59 11.01 -8.21 -21.29
CA VAL A 59 12.31 -8.12 -20.61
C VAL A 59 12.57 -9.45 -19.94
N ALA A 60 13.79 -9.94 -20.02
CA ALA A 60 14.22 -11.17 -19.37
C ALA A 60 15.51 -10.97 -18.57
N GLY A 61 15.74 -11.84 -17.62
CA GLY A 61 16.93 -11.80 -16.77
C GLY A 61 17.10 -13.07 -15.95
N GLU A 62 18.15 -13.08 -15.18
CA GLU A 62 18.50 -14.14 -14.24
C GLU A 62 18.62 -13.57 -12.83
N VAL A 63 18.11 -14.28 -11.85
CA VAL A 63 18.26 -13.95 -10.44
C VAL A 63 19.67 -14.28 -10.00
N ILE A 64 20.41 -13.30 -9.51
CA ILE A 64 21.82 -13.42 -9.09
C ILE A 64 21.95 -13.74 -7.61
N ASP A 65 21.18 -13.05 -6.76
CA ASP A 65 21.23 -13.21 -5.30
C ASP A 65 19.84 -12.98 -4.70
N VAL A 66 19.52 -13.75 -3.65
CA VAL A 66 18.27 -13.63 -2.89
C VAL A 66 18.59 -13.76 -1.40
N ARG A 67 18.20 -12.78 -0.62
CA ARG A 67 18.28 -12.75 0.85
C ARG A 67 16.96 -12.28 1.42
N ALA A 68 16.08 -13.22 1.70
CA ALA A 68 14.75 -12.92 2.23
C ALA A 68 14.83 -12.42 3.68
N PRO A 69 14.06 -11.40 4.06
CA PRO A 69 13.21 -10.56 3.23
C PRO A 69 13.88 -9.24 2.79
N GLU A 70 15.21 -9.18 2.72
CA GLU A 70 16.00 -7.94 2.70
C GLU A 70 16.49 -7.54 1.30
N ARG A 71 16.75 -8.53 0.42
CA ARG A 71 17.42 -8.22 -0.84
C ARG A 71 17.13 -9.23 -1.94
N ILE A 72 16.98 -8.70 -3.17
CA ILE A 72 17.07 -9.48 -4.41
C ILE A 72 17.91 -8.73 -5.44
N VAL A 73 18.70 -9.47 -6.21
CA VAL A 73 19.52 -8.96 -7.33
C VAL A 73 19.22 -9.80 -8.55
N PHE A 74 18.97 -9.13 -9.67
CA PHE A 74 18.73 -9.81 -10.95
C PHE A 74 19.28 -9.00 -12.12
N THR A 75 19.62 -9.70 -13.21
CA THR A 75 19.96 -9.05 -14.49
C THR A 75 18.69 -8.62 -15.20
N TYR A 76 18.83 -7.60 -16.06
CA TYR A 76 17.72 -7.02 -16.81
C TYR A 76 18.18 -6.74 -18.24
N GLY A 77 17.39 -7.14 -19.22
CA GLY A 77 17.63 -6.86 -20.63
C GLY A 77 16.40 -7.16 -21.48
N TYR A 78 16.25 -6.48 -22.60
CA TYR A 78 15.13 -6.66 -23.50
C TYR A 78 15.28 -7.96 -24.30
N ALA A 79 14.20 -8.72 -24.46
CA ALA A 79 14.19 -9.94 -25.28
C ALA A 79 14.60 -9.65 -26.76
N SER A 80 14.30 -8.43 -27.24
CA SER A 80 14.74 -7.95 -28.56
C SER A 80 16.26 -7.63 -28.67
N GLY A 81 16.95 -7.62 -27.52
CA GLY A 81 18.37 -7.22 -27.44
C GLY A 81 18.60 -5.71 -27.46
N LYS A 82 17.55 -4.88 -27.57
CA LYS A 82 17.68 -3.41 -27.64
C LYS A 82 16.59 -2.73 -26.78
N PRO A 83 16.89 -1.63 -26.08
CA PRO A 83 18.18 -0.91 -26.03
C PRO A 83 19.25 -1.58 -25.15
N ILE A 84 18.90 -2.56 -24.33
CA ILE A 84 19.81 -3.30 -23.44
C ILE A 84 19.76 -4.77 -23.82
N PRO A 85 20.89 -5.43 -24.15
CA PRO A 85 20.90 -6.86 -24.42
C PRO A 85 20.60 -7.66 -23.16
N LEU A 86 20.22 -8.92 -23.30
CA LEU A 86 20.01 -9.83 -22.17
C LEU A 86 21.25 -9.87 -21.27
N GLY A 87 21.06 -9.71 -19.98
CA GLY A 87 22.14 -9.62 -19.00
C GLY A 87 22.94 -8.30 -19.04
N GLY A 88 22.53 -7.33 -19.86
CA GLY A 88 23.28 -6.08 -20.10
C GLY A 88 23.16 -5.03 -18.99
N SER A 89 22.25 -5.21 -18.05
CA SER A 89 22.13 -4.36 -16.84
C SER A 89 21.73 -5.18 -15.63
N GLN A 90 21.83 -4.58 -14.43
CA GLN A 90 21.55 -5.25 -13.17
C GLN A 90 20.68 -4.40 -12.27
N VAL A 91 19.66 -5.02 -11.69
CA VAL A 91 18.77 -4.41 -10.70
C VAL A 91 19.04 -5.01 -9.34
N THR A 92 19.21 -4.16 -8.34
CA THR A 92 19.27 -4.52 -6.92
C THR A 92 18.10 -3.87 -6.21
N ILE A 93 17.31 -4.67 -5.51
CA ILE A 93 16.27 -4.20 -4.57
C ILE A 93 16.74 -4.50 -3.16
N ARG A 94 16.63 -3.50 -2.28
CA ARG A 94 16.83 -3.65 -0.83
C ARG A 94 15.57 -3.20 -0.11
N LEU A 95 15.22 -3.92 0.95
CA LEU A 95 14.07 -3.63 1.81
C LEU A 95 14.56 -3.48 3.24
N ASP A 96 14.32 -2.33 3.82
CA ASP A 96 14.62 -2.02 5.21
C ASP A 96 13.33 -1.71 5.97
N GLY A 97 13.30 -1.99 7.27
CA GLY A 97 12.20 -1.58 8.13
C GLY A 97 12.09 -0.05 8.18
N HIS A 98 10.86 0.48 8.14
CA HIS A 98 10.55 1.88 8.28
C HIS A 98 9.36 2.06 9.23
N PRO A 99 9.27 3.15 10.02
CA PRO A 99 8.12 3.36 10.93
C PRO A 99 6.75 3.25 10.26
N ALA A 100 6.63 3.65 8.99
CA ALA A 100 5.41 3.51 8.20
C ALA A 100 5.30 2.19 7.42
N GLY A 101 6.23 1.22 7.59
CA GLY A 101 6.22 -0.07 6.88
C GLY A 101 7.58 -0.48 6.35
N THR A 102 7.85 -0.31 5.06
CA THR A 102 9.09 -0.73 4.40
C THR A 102 9.69 0.41 3.58
N LEU A 103 10.98 0.67 3.75
CA LEU A 103 11.79 1.47 2.85
C LEU A 103 12.32 0.57 1.74
N LEU A 104 11.83 0.74 0.52
CA LEU A 104 12.37 0.08 -0.67
C LEU A 104 13.41 0.98 -1.33
N GLN A 105 14.60 0.43 -1.53
CA GLN A 105 15.69 1.05 -2.28
C GLN A 105 15.95 0.22 -3.54
N LEU A 106 15.83 0.85 -4.69
CA LEU A 106 16.15 0.28 -5.99
C LEU A 106 17.41 0.92 -6.54
N THR A 107 18.36 0.10 -6.96
CA THR A 107 19.51 0.52 -7.76
C THR A 107 19.49 -0.24 -9.09
N HIS A 108 19.52 0.47 -10.22
CA HIS A 108 19.66 -0.12 -11.56
C HIS A 108 20.99 0.35 -12.15
N GLU A 109 21.89 -0.59 -12.46
CA GLU A 109 23.22 -0.34 -13.01
C GLU A 109 23.23 -0.59 -14.51
N PHE A 110 23.77 0.37 -15.27
CA PHE A 110 23.78 0.38 -16.73
C PHE A 110 25.18 0.50 -17.31
N SER A 111 25.34 0.14 -18.57
CA SER A 111 26.60 0.32 -19.32
C SER A 111 26.85 1.78 -19.73
N ASP A 112 25.80 2.59 -19.87
CA ASP A 112 25.92 4.00 -20.29
C ASP A 112 24.78 4.89 -19.77
N ALA A 113 24.98 6.21 -19.87
CA ALA A 113 24.04 7.20 -19.38
C ALA A 113 22.73 7.28 -20.18
N ALA A 114 22.75 7.01 -21.47
CA ALA A 114 21.55 7.08 -22.32
C ALA A 114 20.56 5.97 -21.92
N GLN A 115 21.05 4.76 -21.64
CA GLN A 115 20.24 3.67 -21.10
C GLN A 115 19.63 4.03 -19.75
N ARG A 116 20.43 4.58 -18.81
CA ARG A 116 19.92 5.07 -17.53
C ARG A 116 18.80 6.10 -17.70
N ASP A 117 19.03 7.12 -18.52
CA ASP A 117 18.08 8.24 -18.69
C ASP A 117 16.75 7.77 -19.29
N HIS A 118 16.80 6.80 -20.19
CA HIS A 118 15.63 6.14 -20.76
C HIS A 118 14.77 5.44 -19.70
N HIS A 119 15.37 4.92 -18.61
CA HIS A 119 14.66 4.15 -17.56
C HIS A 119 14.16 5.00 -16.40
N VAL A 120 14.52 6.30 -16.33
CA VAL A 120 14.16 7.17 -15.20
C VAL A 120 12.65 7.25 -14.99
N GLN A 121 11.88 7.53 -16.03
CA GLN A 121 10.41 7.65 -15.91
C GLN A 121 9.74 6.27 -15.83
N GLY A 122 10.29 5.26 -16.50
CA GLY A 122 9.80 3.89 -16.40
C GLY A 122 9.81 3.37 -14.96
N TRP A 123 10.91 3.57 -14.22
CA TRP A 123 10.97 3.16 -12.81
C TRP A 123 10.04 3.96 -11.89
N ARG A 124 9.84 5.27 -12.13
CA ARG A 124 8.85 6.05 -11.37
C ARG A 124 7.45 5.46 -11.52
N PHE A 125 7.07 5.19 -12.75
CA PHE A 125 5.77 4.58 -13.06
C PHE A 125 5.65 3.18 -12.46
N GLN A 126 6.66 2.33 -12.67
CA GLN A 126 6.64 0.94 -12.25
C GLN A 126 6.61 0.77 -10.72
N LEU A 127 7.36 1.61 -9.99
CA LEU A 127 7.32 1.60 -8.53
C LEU A 127 5.98 2.11 -7.97
N SER A 128 5.26 2.98 -8.69
CA SER A 128 3.91 3.37 -8.31
C SER A 128 2.92 2.21 -8.48
N LEU A 129 3.02 1.44 -9.57
CA LEU A 129 2.22 0.22 -9.76
C LEU A 129 2.55 -0.82 -8.69
N PHE A 130 3.83 -1.00 -8.37
CA PHE A 130 4.29 -1.88 -7.30
C PHE A 130 3.68 -1.50 -5.96
N ALA A 131 3.78 -0.24 -5.55
CA ALA A 131 3.22 0.24 -4.28
C ALA A 131 1.70 0.02 -4.21
N ASN A 132 0.98 0.25 -5.31
CA ASN A 132 -0.46 -0.03 -5.37
C ASN A 132 -0.75 -1.54 -5.28
N ALA A 133 -0.01 -2.39 -5.98
CA ALA A 133 -0.21 -3.84 -5.94
C ALA A 133 -0.02 -4.39 -4.52
N VAL A 134 1.06 -3.97 -3.84
CA VAL A 134 1.31 -4.34 -2.44
C VAL A 134 0.17 -3.84 -1.53
N ALA A 135 -0.21 -2.57 -1.66
CA ALA A 135 -1.26 -1.98 -0.84
C ALA A 135 -2.62 -2.67 -1.05
N ASN A 136 -2.97 -3.04 -2.28
CA ASN A 136 -4.20 -3.79 -2.58
C ASN A 136 -4.22 -5.16 -1.90
N LYS A 137 -3.09 -5.86 -1.85
CA LYS A 137 -2.97 -7.16 -1.16
C LYS A 137 -3.12 -6.99 0.35
N VAL A 138 -2.37 -6.06 0.95
CA VAL A 138 -2.41 -5.80 2.41
C VAL A 138 -3.79 -5.34 2.87
N ASN A 139 -4.43 -4.49 2.09
CA ASN A 139 -5.69 -3.85 2.45
C ASN A 139 -6.90 -4.47 1.71
N ALA A 140 -6.85 -5.76 1.39
CA ALA A 140 -7.95 -6.45 0.73
C ALA A 140 -9.27 -6.36 1.53
N ALA A 141 -9.19 -6.27 2.86
CA ALA A 141 -10.34 -6.12 3.76
C ALA A 141 -10.65 -4.64 4.11
N ALA A 142 -10.11 -3.65 3.39
CA ALA A 142 -10.28 -2.22 3.73
C ALA A 142 -11.75 -1.80 3.83
N ALA A 143 -12.63 -2.32 2.95
CA ALA A 143 -14.06 -2.03 2.99
C ALA A 143 -14.69 -2.52 4.31
N GLU A 144 -14.36 -3.73 4.75
CA GLU A 144 -14.83 -4.27 6.03
C GLU A 144 -14.29 -3.46 7.22
N THR A 145 -13.02 -3.07 7.19
CA THR A 145 -12.39 -2.23 8.23
C THR A 145 -13.13 -0.90 8.36
N VAL A 146 -13.46 -0.26 7.24
CA VAL A 146 -14.23 1.00 7.19
C VAL A 146 -15.66 0.80 7.67
N ASP A 147 -16.33 -0.29 7.28
CA ASP A 147 -17.69 -0.60 7.75
C ASP A 147 -17.72 -0.82 9.26
N ARG A 148 -16.71 -1.49 9.82
CA ARG A 148 -16.56 -1.68 11.28
C ARG A 148 -16.31 -0.35 12.00
N TRP A 149 -15.55 0.57 11.40
CA TRP A 149 -15.40 1.93 11.94
C TRP A 149 -16.76 2.63 12.07
N PHE A 150 -17.57 2.67 11.02
CA PHE A 150 -18.89 3.31 11.07
C PHE A 150 -19.87 2.57 11.99
N ALA A 151 -19.79 1.24 12.05
CA ALA A 151 -20.59 0.43 12.97
C ALA A 151 -20.27 0.74 14.45
N ALA A 152 -18.99 0.96 14.78
CA ALA A 152 -18.58 1.33 16.13
C ALA A 152 -19.21 2.65 16.60
N TRP A 153 -19.41 3.64 15.71
CA TRP A 153 -20.13 4.87 16.03
C TRP A 153 -21.61 4.63 16.37
N SER A 154 -22.17 3.55 15.89
CA SER A 154 -23.60 3.24 16.02
C SER A 154 -23.90 2.25 17.15
N ASP A 155 -22.90 1.55 17.67
CA ASP A 155 -23.05 0.50 18.66
C ASP A 155 -23.34 1.09 20.05
N PRO A 156 -24.49 0.77 20.69
CA PRO A 156 -24.81 1.28 22.01
C PRO A 156 -23.98 0.67 23.15
N GLN A 157 -23.32 -0.48 22.90
CA GLN A 157 -22.55 -1.19 23.93
C GLN A 157 -21.08 -0.74 23.96
N ALA A 158 -20.65 -0.13 25.06
CA ALA A 158 -19.29 0.40 25.22
C ALA A 158 -18.21 -0.66 25.02
N THR A 159 -18.37 -1.84 25.62
CA THR A 159 -17.38 -2.94 25.51
C THR A 159 -17.22 -3.46 24.08
N SER A 160 -18.31 -3.52 23.31
CA SER A 160 -18.28 -3.93 21.91
C SER A 160 -17.59 -2.89 21.03
N ARG A 161 -17.88 -1.59 21.26
CA ARG A 161 -17.18 -0.48 20.56
C ARG A 161 -15.68 -0.51 20.81
N GLU A 162 -15.28 -0.64 22.08
CA GLU A 162 -13.87 -0.69 22.46
C GLU A 162 -13.16 -1.87 21.79
N ALA A 163 -13.73 -3.07 21.87
CA ALA A 163 -13.17 -4.26 21.21
C ALA A 163 -13.06 -4.09 19.68
N THR A 164 -14.02 -3.41 19.07
CA THR A 164 -13.96 -3.10 17.63
C THR A 164 -12.80 -2.15 17.32
N LEU A 165 -12.68 -1.06 18.08
CA LEU A 165 -11.59 -0.08 17.90
C LEU A 165 -10.22 -0.71 18.12
N ASP A 166 -10.07 -1.55 19.14
CA ASP A 166 -8.82 -2.28 19.43
C ASP A 166 -8.40 -3.19 18.27
N ALA A 167 -9.38 -3.75 17.57
CA ALA A 167 -9.12 -4.64 16.45
C ALA A 167 -8.82 -3.93 15.12
N ILE A 168 -9.40 -2.74 14.88
CA ILE A 168 -9.26 -2.03 13.59
C ILE A 168 -8.36 -0.80 13.64
N GLY A 169 -8.09 -0.23 14.81
CA GLY A 169 -7.27 0.96 14.99
C GLY A 169 -5.86 0.66 15.49
N THR A 170 -4.92 1.56 15.24
CA THR A 170 -3.62 1.56 15.90
C THR A 170 -3.73 2.21 17.28
N LYS A 171 -2.77 1.94 18.18
CA LYS A 171 -2.76 2.56 19.53
C LYS A 171 -2.56 4.07 19.50
N ASP A 172 -1.86 4.56 18.49
CA ASP A 172 -1.53 5.96 18.24
C ASP A 172 -2.44 6.59 17.18
N ILE A 173 -3.60 6.00 16.93
CA ILE A 173 -4.60 6.48 15.97
C ILE A 173 -4.88 7.98 16.16
N GLN A 174 -4.99 8.70 15.06
CA GLN A 174 -5.36 10.11 15.04
C GLN A 174 -6.68 10.32 14.31
N VAL A 175 -7.54 11.19 14.85
CA VAL A 175 -8.83 11.49 14.23
C VAL A 175 -9.03 13.01 14.21
N PHE A 176 -9.27 13.53 13.02
CA PHE A 176 -9.49 14.94 12.77
C PHE A 176 -10.80 15.14 12.02
N ASP A 177 -11.64 16.02 12.52
CA ASP A 177 -12.77 16.55 11.77
C ASP A 177 -13.14 17.95 12.26
N LYS A 178 -14.27 18.49 11.78
CA LYS A 178 -14.76 19.82 12.17
C LYS A 178 -14.98 19.96 13.69
N PHE A 179 -15.23 18.88 14.40
CA PHE A 179 -15.64 18.86 15.82
C PHE A 179 -14.65 18.13 16.72
N SER A 180 -13.64 17.46 16.16
CA SER A 180 -12.71 16.62 16.90
C SER A 180 -11.27 16.74 16.42
N CYS A 181 -10.36 16.67 17.38
CA CYS A 181 -8.92 16.56 17.20
C CYS A 181 -8.43 15.59 18.28
N LEU A 182 -8.36 14.30 17.94
CA LEU A 182 -8.12 13.22 18.89
C LEU A 182 -6.77 12.57 18.61
N ALA A 183 -6.05 12.20 19.67
CA ALA A 183 -4.76 11.57 19.59
C ALA A 183 -4.68 10.34 20.52
N GLY A 184 -4.56 9.18 19.91
CA GLY A 184 -4.46 7.90 20.59
C GLY A 184 -5.82 7.24 20.86
N GLU A 185 -5.74 5.94 21.06
CA GLU A 185 -6.88 5.05 21.26
C GLU A 185 -7.80 5.49 22.41
N ALA A 186 -7.23 5.96 23.53
CA ALA A 186 -7.99 6.39 24.70
C ALA A 186 -8.88 7.61 24.41
N ASP A 187 -8.36 8.61 23.68
CA ASP A 187 -9.12 9.79 23.28
C ASP A 187 -10.27 9.42 22.35
N VAL A 188 -10.01 8.54 21.38
CA VAL A 188 -11.04 8.08 20.45
C VAL A 188 -12.15 7.33 21.18
N LYS A 189 -11.82 6.43 22.10
CA LYS A 189 -12.81 5.71 22.93
C LYS A 189 -13.65 6.67 23.77
N ALA A 190 -13.02 7.65 24.43
CA ALA A 190 -13.71 8.67 25.23
C ALA A 190 -14.66 9.51 24.36
N HIS A 191 -14.23 9.87 23.15
CA HIS A 191 -15.06 10.62 22.21
C HIS A 191 -16.29 9.83 21.76
N PHE A 192 -16.16 8.53 21.46
CA PHE A 192 -17.32 7.68 21.16
C PHE A 192 -18.34 7.65 22.31
N VAL A 193 -17.87 7.58 23.54
CA VAL A 193 -18.76 7.67 24.71
C VAL A 193 -19.51 9.00 24.74
N ALA A 194 -18.79 10.11 24.54
CA ALA A 194 -19.39 11.44 24.53
C ALA A 194 -20.45 11.60 23.42
N VAL A 195 -20.18 11.12 22.20
CA VAL A 195 -21.14 11.17 21.09
C VAL A 195 -22.42 10.40 21.42
N HIS A 196 -22.34 9.23 22.03
CA HIS A 196 -23.53 8.48 22.47
C HIS A 196 -24.33 9.20 23.55
N TRP A 197 -23.66 9.99 24.41
CA TRP A 197 -24.32 10.81 25.43
C TRP A 197 -25.08 11.99 24.82
N PHE A 198 -24.43 12.71 23.89
CA PHE A 198 -24.99 13.94 23.30
C PHE A 198 -25.96 13.67 22.14
N MET A 199 -25.76 12.56 21.42
CA MET A 199 -26.55 12.18 20.24
C MET A 199 -27.02 10.72 20.32
N PRO A 200 -27.88 10.38 21.30
CA PRO A 200 -28.32 8.99 21.50
C PRO A 200 -29.07 8.46 20.28
N GLY A 201 -28.63 7.30 19.79
CA GLY A 201 -29.23 6.63 18.63
C GLY A 201 -28.81 7.18 17.28
N LEU A 202 -27.78 8.04 17.24
CA LEU A 202 -27.12 8.42 16.00
C LEU A 202 -26.45 7.19 15.37
N ARG A 203 -26.62 7.02 14.07
CA ARG A 203 -25.94 6.00 13.27
C ARG A 203 -25.15 6.65 12.16
N LEU A 204 -23.93 6.17 11.96
CA LEU A 204 -23.11 6.49 10.80
C LEU A 204 -23.12 5.31 9.84
N GLU A 205 -23.47 5.56 8.60
CA GLU A 205 -23.54 4.54 7.56
C GLU A 205 -22.69 4.96 6.35
N ARG A 206 -21.86 4.02 5.85
CA ARG A 206 -21.13 4.24 4.60
C ARG A 206 -22.11 4.35 3.43
N ARG A 207 -21.79 5.20 2.47
CA ARG A 207 -22.51 5.35 1.20
C ARG A 207 -21.61 5.01 0.03
N GLY A 208 -22.06 4.08 -0.82
CA GLY A 208 -21.32 3.64 -2.00
C GLY A 208 -20.05 2.83 -1.69
N ASP A 209 -19.25 2.66 -2.71
CA ASP A 209 -17.98 1.91 -2.62
C ASP A 209 -16.85 2.78 -2.05
N ILE A 210 -15.88 2.15 -1.41
CA ILE A 210 -14.63 2.81 -1.02
C ILE A 210 -13.76 3.06 -2.25
N ARG A 211 -12.92 4.09 -2.17
CA ARG A 211 -11.85 4.35 -3.14
C ARG A 211 -10.52 4.18 -2.44
N HIS A 212 -9.67 3.30 -2.95
CA HIS A 212 -8.40 2.94 -2.32
C HIS A 212 -7.20 3.26 -3.21
N CYS A 213 -6.15 3.84 -2.63
CA CYS A 213 -4.88 4.10 -3.28
C CYS A 213 -3.74 4.11 -2.25
N GLN A 214 -2.79 3.18 -2.36
CA GLN A 214 -1.58 3.13 -1.53
C GLN A 214 -1.86 3.30 -0.02
N ALA A 215 -2.78 2.48 0.52
CA ALA A 215 -3.23 2.51 1.92
C ALA A 215 -3.99 3.78 2.36
N HIS A 216 -4.41 4.62 1.42
CA HIS A 216 -5.36 5.70 1.65
C HIS A 216 -6.72 5.28 1.14
N VAL A 217 -7.74 5.38 1.99
CA VAL A 217 -9.11 4.96 1.68
C VAL A 217 -10.06 6.14 1.85
N LEU A 218 -10.83 6.44 0.81
CA LEU A 218 -11.93 7.39 0.90
C LEU A 218 -13.26 6.64 1.01
N ALA A 219 -14.10 7.06 1.95
CA ALA A 219 -15.45 6.53 2.13
C ALA A 219 -16.43 7.66 2.42
N ASP A 220 -17.48 7.73 1.63
CA ASP A 220 -18.58 8.67 1.85
C ASP A 220 -19.53 8.09 2.92
N TRP A 221 -20.11 8.96 3.74
CA TRP A 221 -20.97 8.55 4.84
C TRP A 221 -22.17 9.50 5.05
N VAL A 222 -23.17 8.99 5.76
CA VAL A 222 -24.31 9.75 6.23
C VAL A 222 -24.54 9.48 7.71
N ALA A 223 -24.88 10.53 8.45
CA ALA A 223 -25.32 10.45 9.85
C ALA A 223 -26.85 10.46 9.91
N ILE A 224 -27.45 9.43 10.50
CA ILE A 224 -28.88 9.24 10.62
C ILE A 224 -29.28 9.26 12.11
N ALA A 225 -30.17 10.14 12.48
CA ALA A 225 -30.69 10.22 13.83
C ALA A 225 -31.70 9.09 14.12
N LYS A 226 -32.07 8.92 15.40
CA LYS A 226 -33.03 7.90 15.86
C LYS A 226 -34.41 8.01 15.18
N ASP A 227 -34.80 9.21 14.77
CA ASP A 227 -36.05 9.48 14.02
C ASP A 227 -35.95 9.14 12.52
N GLY A 228 -34.83 8.63 12.06
CA GLY A 228 -34.57 8.28 10.66
C GLY A 228 -34.17 9.49 9.77
N GLN A 229 -34.07 10.69 10.33
CA GLN A 229 -33.68 11.87 9.55
C GLN A 229 -32.15 11.94 9.41
N GLU A 230 -31.71 12.33 8.22
CA GLU A 230 -30.31 12.66 7.98
C GLU A 230 -29.93 13.94 8.74
N ARG A 231 -28.84 13.87 9.52
CA ARG A 231 -28.32 14.99 10.32
C ARG A 231 -27.01 15.53 9.78
N GLY A 232 -26.38 14.82 8.87
CA GLY A 232 -25.16 15.24 8.24
C GLY A 232 -24.63 14.19 7.27
N ARG A 233 -23.71 14.60 6.43
CA ARG A 233 -23.00 13.74 5.49
C ARG A 233 -21.57 14.24 5.31
N GLY A 234 -20.74 13.41 4.76
CA GLY A 234 -19.36 13.77 4.48
C GLY A 234 -18.56 12.65 3.84
N THR A 235 -17.27 12.87 3.78
CA THR A 235 -16.28 11.89 3.31
C THR A 235 -15.19 11.76 4.36
N ASN A 236 -14.82 10.53 4.72
CA ASN A 236 -13.63 10.27 5.52
C ASN A 236 -12.48 9.80 4.64
N LEU A 237 -11.30 10.34 4.89
CA LEU A 237 -10.02 9.80 4.45
C LEU A 237 -9.45 8.96 5.60
N PHE A 238 -9.26 7.69 5.37
CA PHE A 238 -8.56 6.77 6.26
C PHE A 238 -7.14 6.55 5.75
N VAL A 239 -6.17 6.56 6.64
CA VAL A 239 -4.80 6.11 6.38
C VAL A 239 -4.59 4.82 7.14
N LEU A 240 -4.27 3.75 6.41
CA LEU A 240 -4.03 2.43 7.00
C LEU A 240 -2.53 2.21 7.25
N ASP A 241 -2.20 1.49 8.32
CA ASP A 241 -0.84 1.08 8.66
C ASP A 241 -0.37 -0.12 7.82
N ALA A 242 0.82 -0.64 8.11
CA ALA A 242 1.41 -1.78 7.43
C ALA A 242 0.66 -3.12 7.66
N ASP A 243 -0.29 -3.15 8.58
CA ASP A 243 -1.13 -4.31 8.93
C ASP A 243 -2.59 -4.12 8.51
N GLY A 244 -2.91 -3.03 7.80
CA GLY A 244 -4.26 -2.69 7.36
C GLY A 244 -5.17 -2.13 8.46
N ARG A 245 -4.59 -1.68 9.60
CA ARG A 245 -5.34 -1.02 10.67
C ARG A 245 -5.38 0.49 10.44
N ILE A 246 -6.41 1.14 10.94
CA ILE A 246 -6.60 2.59 10.82
C ILE A 246 -5.58 3.32 11.72
N ALA A 247 -4.67 4.05 11.10
CA ALA A 247 -3.70 4.91 11.80
C ALA A 247 -4.19 6.37 11.86
N GLU A 248 -4.94 6.82 10.85
CA GLU A 248 -5.48 8.18 10.82
C GLU A 248 -6.86 8.21 10.14
N VAL A 249 -7.73 9.07 10.64
CA VAL A 249 -9.00 9.41 10.00
C VAL A 249 -9.11 10.93 9.90
N THR A 250 -9.37 11.45 8.70
CA THR A 250 -9.73 12.84 8.49
C THR A 250 -11.13 12.94 7.90
N GLY A 251 -12.05 13.55 8.64
CA GLY A 251 -13.46 13.70 8.27
C GLY A 251 -13.75 15.05 7.65
N PHE A 252 -14.32 15.04 6.47
CA PHE A 252 -14.80 16.22 5.74
C PHE A 252 -16.33 16.23 5.74
N TRP A 253 -16.90 17.21 6.42
CA TRP A 253 -18.36 17.40 6.48
C TRP A 253 -18.84 18.19 5.26
N ALA A 254 -19.93 17.75 4.64
CA ALA A 254 -20.60 18.44 3.53
C ALA A 254 -21.73 19.35 4.01
#